data_30d774f87eb4b92ed5d1d20de4daa179
#
_entry.id   30d774f87eb4b92ed5d1d20de4daa179
#
_cell.length_a   1.000
_cell.length_b   1.000
_cell.length_c   1.000
_cell.angle_alpha   90.00
_cell.angle_beta   90.00
_cell.angle_gamma   90.00
#
_symmetry.space_group_name_H-M   'P 1'
#
loop_
_entity.id
_entity.type
_entity.pdbx_description
1 polymer ?
#
loop_
_entity_poly.entity_id
_entity_poly.type
_entity_poly.pdbx_seq_one_letter_code
_entity_poly.pdbx_strand_id
1 'polypeptide(L)'
;MNLIIVIFELFKMSVIGIKTGVFFNSNGKKLANYLESLGPIFTKFGQLLSTRTDVLDYKTAKELESLTDSCKPFNVSIFKKIVESELGDSIENIFRSFDDKPLAAASLAQVHSAVLK
;
A
#
# COMPACT_ATOMS: atom_id res chain seq x y z
N MET A 1 24.20 1.97 3.84
CA MET A 1 22.91 2.62 4.16
C MET A 1 23.18 3.86 4.99
N ASN A 2 22.58 5.00 4.64
CA ASN A 2 22.87 6.26 5.34
C ASN A 2 22.16 6.26 6.71
N LEU A 3 22.92 6.41 7.79
CA LEU A 3 22.42 6.41 9.18
C LEU A 3 21.31 7.46 9.41
N ILE A 4 21.42 8.62 8.76
CA ILE A 4 20.42 9.70 8.85
C ILE A 4 19.05 9.23 8.32
N ILE A 5 19.02 8.48 7.22
CA ILE A 5 17.79 7.93 6.64
C ILE A 5 17.15 6.93 7.60
N VAL A 6 17.95 6.07 8.20
CA VAL A 6 17.47 5.08 9.18
C VAL A 6 16.85 5.76 10.39
N ILE A 7 17.51 6.77 10.96
CA ILE A 7 17.00 7.53 12.11
C ILE A 7 15.69 8.23 11.74
N PHE A 8 15.61 8.83 10.56
CA PHE A 8 14.40 9.50 10.08
C PHE A 8 13.23 8.53 9.93
N GLU A 9 13.46 7.35 9.34
CA GLU A 9 12.41 6.33 9.20
C GLU A 9 11.96 5.76 10.55
N LEU A 10 12.88 5.51 11.46
CA LEU A 10 12.55 5.08 12.83
C LEU A 10 11.73 6.14 13.58
N PHE A 11 12.08 7.41 13.45
CA PHE A 11 11.31 8.50 14.02
C PHE A 11 9.90 8.58 13.43
N LYS A 12 9.78 8.49 12.11
CA LYS A 12 8.50 8.45 11.40
C LYS A 12 7.62 7.28 11.86
N MET A 13 8.19 6.08 11.97
CA MET A 13 7.49 4.90 12.49
C MET A 13 6.98 5.12 13.91
N SER A 14 7.79 5.73 14.77
CA SER A 14 7.42 6.03 16.16
C SER A 14 6.26 7.04 16.24
N VAL A 15 6.29 8.10 15.44
CA VAL A 15 5.22 9.10 15.37
C VAL A 15 3.91 8.48 14.88
N ILE A 16 3.96 7.64 13.84
CA ILE A 16 2.79 6.92 13.34
C ILE A 16 2.26 5.95 14.39
N GLY A 17 3.14 5.23 15.10
CA GLY A 17 2.75 4.31 16.17
C GLY A 17 2.03 5.01 17.34
N ILE A 18 2.45 6.22 17.69
CA ILE A 18 1.75 7.05 18.68
C ILE A 18 0.39 7.49 18.17
N LYS A 19 0.29 7.98 16.92
CA LYS A 19 -0.97 8.43 16.31
C LYS A 19 -2.00 7.32 16.15
N THR A 20 -1.58 6.12 15.77
CA THR A 20 -2.46 4.96 15.63
C THR A 20 -2.78 4.31 16.98
N GLY A 21 -2.06 4.68 18.04
CA GLY A 21 -2.24 4.15 19.39
C GLY A 21 -1.79 2.69 19.54
N VAL A 22 -0.98 2.17 18.60
CA VAL A 22 -0.52 0.77 18.64
C VAL A 22 0.35 0.47 19.86
N PHE A 23 1.09 1.46 20.37
CA PHE A 23 1.92 1.33 21.57
C PHE A 23 1.11 1.41 22.88
N PHE A 24 -0.14 1.89 22.79
CA PHE A 24 -1.01 2.06 23.95
C PHE A 24 -2.24 1.17 23.80
N ASN A 25 -2.28 0.06 24.49
CA ASN A 25 -3.39 -0.89 24.42
C ASN A 25 -3.64 -1.41 22.97
N SER A 26 -2.65 -2.11 22.44
CA SER A 26 -2.69 -2.66 21.09
C SER A 26 -3.78 -3.72 20.94
N ASN A 27 -4.52 -3.64 19.83
CA ASN A 27 -5.40 -4.69 19.34
C ASN A 27 -5.16 -4.89 17.84
N GLY A 28 -5.73 -5.94 17.26
CA GLY A 28 -5.53 -6.27 15.85
C GLY A 28 -5.86 -5.13 14.89
N LYS A 29 -6.93 -4.38 15.16
CA LYS A 29 -7.34 -3.23 14.34
C LYS A 29 -6.32 -2.08 14.39
N LYS A 30 -5.79 -1.75 15.57
CA LYS A 30 -4.75 -0.73 15.70
C LYS A 30 -3.46 -1.15 15.01
N LEU A 31 -3.10 -2.42 15.11
CA LEU A 31 -1.95 -2.98 14.41
C LEU A 31 -2.14 -2.93 12.89
N ALA A 32 -3.32 -3.27 12.37
CA ALA A 32 -3.65 -3.15 10.96
C ALA A 32 -3.51 -1.69 10.47
N ASN A 33 -4.12 -0.74 11.17
CA ASN A 33 -4.03 0.69 10.85
C ASN A 33 -2.58 1.20 10.87
N TYR A 34 -1.79 0.73 11.82
CA TYR A 34 -0.37 1.09 11.93
C TYR A 34 0.43 0.60 10.72
N LEU A 35 0.29 -0.68 10.36
CA LEU A 35 0.98 -1.26 9.22
C LEU A 35 0.55 -0.61 7.89
N GLU A 36 -0.74 -0.33 7.71
CA GLU A 36 -1.25 0.40 6.55
C GLU A 36 -0.66 1.81 6.45
N SER A 37 -0.56 2.52 7.57
CA SER A 37 0.00 3.87 7.63
C SER A 37 1.51 3.94 7.37
N LEU A 38 2.23 2.83 7.58
CA LEU A 38 3.65 2.72 7.25
C LEU A 38 3.93 2.50 5.76
N GLY A 39 2.91 2.08 5.01
CA GLY A 39 2.98 1.92 3.56
C GLY A 39 2.94 0.48 3.04
N PRO A 40 3.07 0.30 1.70
CA PRO A 40 2.77 -0.97 1.02
C PRO A 40 3.57 -2.18 1.49
N ILE A 41 4.84 -2.00 1.83
CA ILE A 41 5.71 -3.10 2.32
C ILE A 41 5.18 -3.62 3.66
N PHE A 42 4.79 -2.73 4.57
CA PHE A 42 4.25 -3.10 5.88
C PHE A 42 2.84 -3.66 5.77
N THR A 43 2.03 -3.18 4.84
CA THR A 43 0.74 -3.78 4.50
C THR A 43 0.93 -5.22 4.04
N LYS A 44 1.87 -5.47 3.14
CA LYS A 44 2.20 -6.83 2.68
C LYS A 44 2.73 -7.72 3.80
N PHE A 45 3.54 -7.18 4.69
CA PHE A 45 3.99 -7.88 5.89
C PHE A 45 2.82 -8.24 6.82
N GLY A 46 1.87 -7.32 7.04
CA GLY A 46 0.66 -7.59 7.80
C GLY A 46 -0.21 -8.69 7.20
N GLN A 47 -0.34 -8.71 5.87
CA GLN A 47 -1.01 -9.80 5.14
C GLN A 47 -0.34 -11.16 5.39
N LEU A 48 0.99 -11.20 5.36
CA LEU A 48 1.75 -12.42 5.65
C LEU A 48 1.53 -12.85 7.10
N LEU A 49 1.55 -11.92 8.06
CA LEU A 49 1.29 -12.20 9.47
C LEU A 49 -0.13 -12.73 9.71
N SER A 50 -1.14 -12.31 8.94
CA SER A 50 -2.52 -12.79 9.08
C SER A 50 -2.65 -14.31 8.86
N THR A 51 -1.73 -14.92 8.11
CA THR A 51 -1.69 -16.36 7.87
C THR A 51 -1.00 -17.15 9.00
N ARG A 52 -0.36 -16.46 9.94
CA ARG A 52 0.46 -17.04 11.00
C ARG A 52 -0.31 -17.09 12.32
N THR A 53 -1.27 -18.02 12.41
CA THR A 53 -2.05 -18.27 13.62
C THR A 53 -1.27 -18.96 14.74
N ASP A 54 -0.04 -19.37 14.46
CA ASP A 54 0.93 -19.87 15.46
C ASP A 54 1.62 -18.73 16.22
N VAL A 55 1.69 -17.52 15.66
CA VAL A 55 2.31 -16.33 16.24
C VAL A 55 1.29 -15.35 16.79
N LEU A 56 0.14 -15.22 16.10
CA LEU A 56 -0.92 -14.29 16.45
C LEU A 56 -2.18 -15.03 16.91
N ASP A 57 -2.90 -14.43 17.85
CA ASP A 57 -4.23 -14.91 18.18
C ASP A 57 -5.18 -14.74 16.96
N TYR A 58 -6.20 -15.59 16.91
CA TYR A 58 -7.14 -15.64 15.77
C TYR A 58 -7.81 -14.30 15.48
N LYS A 59 -8.16 -13.53 16.51
CA LYS A 59 -8.82 -12.23 16.36
C LYS A 59 -7.91 -11.21 15.69
N THR A 60 -6.65 -11.14 16.13
CA THR A 60 -5.64 -10.25 15.55
C THR A 60 -5.30 -10.66 14.12
N ALA A 61 -5.15 -11.96 13.85
CA ALA A 61 -4.93 -12.46 12.50
C ALA A 61 -6.06 -12.06 11.53
N LYS A 62 -7.31 -12.17 11.96
CA LYS A 62 -8.48 -11.80 11.16
C LYS A 62 -8.57 -10.30 10.89
N GLU A 63 -8.20 -9.46 11.85
CA GLU A 63 -8.13 -7.99 11.64
C GLU A 63 -7.03 -7.63 10.61
N LEU A 64 -5.90 -8.34 10.62
CA LEU A 64 -4.84 -8.16 9.63
C LEU A 64 -5.22 -8.67 8.24
N GLU A 65 -6.08 -9.67 8.14
CA GLU A 65 -6.61 -10.16 6.88
C GLU A 65 -7.35 -9.06 6.09
N SER A 66 -7.99 -8.11 6.80
CA SER A 66 -8.67 -6.97 6.18
C SER A 66 -7.73 -6.03 5.40
N LEU A 67 -6.42 -6.07 5.66
CA LEU A 67 -5.42 -5.32 4.89
C LEU A 67 -5.33 -5.77 3.42
N THR A 68 -5.84 -6.96 3.08
CA THR A 68 -5.77 -7.49 1.72
C THR A 68 -6.63 -6.72 0.72
N ASP A 69 -7.72 -6.10 1.16
CA ASP A 69 -8.77 -5.59 0.29
C ASP A 69 -8.85 -4.06 0.19
N SER A 70 -8.02 -3.30 0.92
CA SER A 70 -8.22 -1.85 1.11
C SER A 70 -7.20 -0.94 0.41
N CYS A 71 -6.57 -1.38 -0.66
CA CYS A 71 -5.69 -0.49 -1.43
C CYS A 71 -6.52 0.54 -2.20
N LYS A 72 -6.48 1.79 -1.74
CA LYS A 72 -7.09 2.90 -2.47
C LYS A 72 -6.30 3.18 -3.74
N PRO A 73 -6.96 3.31 -4.90
CA PRO A 73 -6.30 3.74 -6.12
C PRO A 73 -5.62 5.10 -5.91
N PHE A 74 -4.42 5.26 -6.44
CA PHE A 74 -3.79 6.56 -6.52
C PHE A 74 -4.28 7.33 -7.74
N ASN A 75 -4.03 8.64 -7.76
CA ASN A 75 -4.57 9.54 -8.78
C ASN A 75 -4.13 9.11 -10.19
N VAL A 76 -5.09 9.06 -11.12
CA VAL A 76 -4.87 8.67 -12.52
C VAL A 76 -3.83 9.56 -13.22
N SER A 77 -3.71 10.83 -12.86
CA SER A 77 -2.69 11.72 -13.44
C SER A 77 -1.27 11.27 -13.09
N ILE A 78 -1.07 10.72 -11.90
CA ILE A 78 0.21 10.13 -11.47
C ILE A 78 0.46 8.84 -12.25
N PHE A 79 -0.58 8.00 -12.38
CA PHE A 79 -0.51 6.77 -13.16
C PHE A 79 -0.08 7.04 -14.60
N LYS A 80 -0.75 7.99 -15.29
CA LYS A 80 -0.42 8.38 -16.66
C LYS A 80 1.03 8.83 -16.79
N LYS A 81 1.51 9.69 -15.90
CA LYS A 81 2.91 10.14 -15.89
C LYS A 81 3.91 8.98 -15.75
N ILE A 82 3.60 7.98 -14.91
CA ILE A 82 4.45 6.80 -14.77
C ILE A 82 4.49 6.02 -16.09
N VAL A 83 3.32 5.75 -16.69
CA VAL A 83 3.22 5.00 -17.95
C VAL A 83 3.97 5.72 -19.08
N GLU A 84 3.76 7.03 -19.22
CA GLU A 84 4.46 7.85 -20.23
C GLU A 84 5.98 7.89 -20.02
N SER A 85 6.42 7.99 -18.77
CA SER A 85 7.84 7.94 -18.42
C SER A 85 8.49 6.60 -18.77
N GLU A 86 7.78 5.49 -18.51
CA GLU A 86 8.30 4.14 -18.76
C GLU A 86 8.26 3.74 -20.24
N LEU A 87 7.22 4.17 -20.95
CA LEU A 87 7.05 3.84 -22.37
C LEU A 87 7.70 4.87 -23.33
N GLY A 88 8.09 6.02 -22.82
CA GLY A 88 8.80 7.06 -23.58
C GLY A 88 7.95 7.86 -24.56
N ASP A 89 6.62 7.77 -24.47
CA ASP A 89 5.68 8.52 -25.32
C ASP A 89 4.39 8.82 -24.56
N SER A 90 3.57 9.72 -25.08
CA SER A 90 2.29 10.08 -24.47
C SER A 90 1.25 8.95 -24.57
N ILE A 91 0.33 8.90 -23.64
CA ILE A 91 -0.77 7.92 -23.62
C ILE A 91 -1.58 8.00 -24.90
N GLU A 92 -1.86 9.21 -25.39
CA GLU A 92 -2.64 9.46 -26.60
C GLU A 92 -1.93 8.95 -27.86
N ASN A 93 -0.59 8.87 -27.86
CA ASN A 93 0.18 8.34 -28.98
C ASN A 93 0.24 6.81 -28.98
N ILE A 94 0.30 6.22 -27.80
CA ILE A 94 0.46 4.76 -27.62
C ILE A 94 -0.89 4.04 -27.71
N PHE A 95 -1.90 4.60 -27.05
CA PHE A 95 -3.20 3.95 -26.91
C PHE A 95 -4.27 4.65 -27.74
N ARG A 96 -5.13 3.86 -28.36
CA ARG A 96 -6.36 4.34 -29.03
C ARG A 96 -7.40 4.76 -28.00
N SER A 97 -7.49 4.04 -26.90
CA SER A 97 -8.33 4.37 -25.75
C SER A 97 -7.64 3.94 -24.46
N PHE A 98 -7.88 4.70 -23.42
CA PHE A 98 -7.37 4.46 -22.07
C PHE A 98 -8.48 4.78 -21.07
N ASP A 99 -8.78 3.84 -20.18
CA ASP A 99 -9.78 4.03 -19.13
C ASP A 99 -9.14 4.64 -17.89
N ASP A 100 -9.58 5.83 -17.52
CA ASP A 100 -9.10 6.54 -16.32
C ASP A 100 -9.51 5.86 -15.00
N LYS A 101 -10.56 5.02 -15.06
CA LYS A 101 -11.00 4.25 -13.90
C LYS A 101 -10.20 2.95 -13.77
N PRO A 102 -9.53 2.72 -12.64
CA PRO A 102 -8.79 1.47 -12.46
C PRO A 102 -9.74 0.27 -12.38
N LEU A 103 -9.35 -0.82 -13.01
CA LEU A 103 -9.99 -2.14 -12.86
C LEU A 103 -9.69 -2.74 -11.49
N ALA A 104 -8.48 -2.55 -10.99
CA ALA A 104 -8.03 -3.03 -9.71
C ALA A 104 -6.90 -2.15 -9.17
N ALA A 105 -6.76 -2.12 -7.85
CA ALA A 105 -5.63 -1.52 -7.16
C ALA A 105 -5.13 -2.48 -6.07
N ALA A 106 -3.82 -2.62 -5.98
CA ALA A 106 -3.14 -3.44 -5.00
C ALA A 106 -2.04 -2.63 -4.31
N SER A 107 -1.40 -3.21 -3.30
CA SER A 107 -0.39 -2.52 -2.49
C SER A 107 0.80 -1.95 -3.27
N LEU A 108 1.12 -2.54 -4.42
CA LEU A 108 2.28 -2.15 -5.26
C LEU A 108 1.89 -1.75 -6.68
N ALA A 109 0.64 -1.90 -7.09
CA ALA A 109 0.24 -1.71 -8.49
C ALA A 109 -1.22 -1.29 -8.63
N GLN A 110 -1.50 -0.65 -9.74
CA GLN A 110 -2.83 -0.30 -10.21
C GLN A 110 -2.99 -0.75 -11.66
N VAL A 111 -4.15 -1.27 -12.02
CA VAL A 111 -4.41 -1.83 -13.36
C VAL A 111 -5.51 -1.03 -14.04
N HIS A 112 -5.27 -0.64 -15.28
CA HIS A 112 -6.23 0.07 -16.13
C HIS A 112 -6.46 -0.70 -17.43
N SER A 113 -7.64 -0.52 -18.02
CA SER A 113 -7.95 -1.00 -19.35
C SER A 113 -7.45 -0.01 -20.39
N ALA A 114 -6.83 -0.50 -21.45
CA ALA A 114 -6.39 0.30 -22.57
C ALA A 114 -6.40 -0.52 -23.87
N VAL A 115 -6.53 0.16 -25.01
CA VAL A 115 -6.43 -0.43 -26.34
C VAL A 115 -5.28 0.23 -27.07
N LEU A 116 -4.32 -0.56 -27.52
CA LEU A 116 -3.20 -0.09 -28.36
C LEU A 116 -3.68 0.42 -29.73
N LYS A 117 -2.92 1.35 -30.30
CA LYS A 117 -3.11 1.77 -31.68
C LYS A 117 -2.71 0.71 -32.68
#